data_b6459d4e3c763eaaf3ebd027ec75049c
#
_entry.id   b6459d4e3c763eaaf3ebd027ec75049c
#
_cell.length_a   1.000
_cell.length_b   1.000
_cell.length_c   1.000
_cell.angle_alpha   90.00
_cell.angle_beta   90.00
_cell.angle_gamma   90.00
#
_symmetry.space_group_name_H-M   'P 1'
#
loop_
_entity.id
_entity.type
_entity.pdbx_description
1 polymer ?
#
loop_
_entity_poly.entity_id
_entity_poly.type
_entity_poly.pdbx_seq_one_letter_code
_entity_poly.pdbx_strand_id
1 'polypeptide(L)'
;CTRVQKISLLGNAGRALGELHRAIPQTRLLNMRFWQDRDGLSTHWVLWKQQLELMISKWMSRINPLSSDYHEFCDQLNQLRKYAKAICEPTQLHLLHCDYIGRNILVDRENRVSGIIDFDAARIGDAVYDLAKIIWVDIDFSDLELRNAFLEGWVCTYKQTVPKMKFLFYVGIQCLAAIAWTDKNPSLDGTNTIFRASAIRTLRLALTELEVL
;
A
#
# COMPACT_ATOMS: atom_id res chain seq x y z
N CYS A 1 18.56 -4.43 -15.89
CA CYS A 1 18.01 -3.05 -15.90
C CYS A 1 19.02 -2.10 -15.27
N THR A 2 19.43 -1.03 -15.96
CA THR A 2 20.29 0.01 -15.39
C THR A 2 19.51 0.86 -14.38
N ARG A 3 20.23 1.62 -13.53
CA ARG A 3 19.57 2.53 -12.57
C ARG A 3 18.69 3.58 -13.28
N VAL A 4 19.18 4.15 -14.37
CA VAL A 4 18.42 5.12 -15.18
C VAL A 4 17.13 4.51 -15.73
N GLN A 5 17.21 3.27 -16.23
CA GLN A 5 16.02 2.54 -16.70
C GLN A 5 15.04 2.27 -15.55
N LYS A 6 15.54 1.94 -14.36
CA LYS A 6 14.70 1.69 -13.18
C LYS A 6 13.97 2.96 -12.74
N ILE A 7 14.65 4.12 -12.72
CA ILE A 7 14.05 5.42 -12.43
C ILE A 7 12.94 5.75 -13.43
N SER A 8 13.22 5.61 -14.73
CA SER A 8 12.24 5.86 -15.79
C SER A 8 11.02 4.94 -15.67
N LEU A 9 11.24 3.65 -15.45
CA LEU A 9 10.18 2.66 -15.28
C LEU A 9 9.28 2.98 -14.07
N LEU A 10 9.88 3.33 -12.94
CA LEU A 10 9.13 3.69 -11.74
C LEU A 10 8.33 4.98 -11.92
N GLY A 11 8.90 5.98 -12.60
CA GLY A 11 8.16 7.20 -12.96
C GLY A 11 6.96 6.88 -13.86
N ASN A 12 7.11 5.98 -14.84
CA ASN A 12 6.00 5.53 -15.69
C ASN A 12 4.96 4.71 -14.91
N ALA A 13 5.39 3.86 -13.99
CA ALA A 13 4.48 3.12 -13.10
C ALA A 13 3.68 4.08 -12.21
N GLY A 14 4.33 5.11 -11.66
CA GLY A 14 3.64 6.15 -10.89
C GLY A 14 2.58 6.88 -11.73
N ARG A 15 2.90 7.26 -12.98
CA ARG A 15 1.93 7.90 -13.89
C ARG A 15 0.74 6.99 -14.16
N ALA A 16 0.97 5.73 -14.48
CA ALA A 16 -0.10 4.77 -14.78
C ALA A 16 -1.03 4.56 -13.56
N LEU A 17 -0.48 4.51 -12.35
CA LEU A 17 -1.29 4.44 -11.15
C LEU A 17 -2.12 5.72 -10.94
N GLY A 18 -1.52 6.89 -11.22
CA GLY A 18 -2.25 8.16 -11.17
C GLY A 18 -3.40 8.23 -12.19
N GLU A 19 -3.22 7.65 -13.39
CA GLU A 19 -4.27 7.50 -14.40
C GLU A 19 -5.38 6.57 -13.91
N LEU A 20 -5.04 5.42 -13.33
CA LEU A 20 -6.00 4.48 -12.74
C LEU A 20 -6.88 5.18 -11.70
N HIS A 21 -6.28 5.92 -10.77
CA HIS A 21 -7.01 6.60 -9.71
C HIS A 21 -7.95 7.70 -10.24
N ARG A 22 -7.68 8.26 -11.43
CA ARG A 22 -8.54 9.27 -12.08
C ARG A 22 -9.53 8.69 -13.06
N ALA A 23 -9.32 7.46 -13.52
CA ALA A 23 -10.08 6.88 -14.64
C ALA A 23 -11.58 6.71 -14.34
N ILE A 24 -11.94 6.45 -13.08
CA ILE A 24 -13.32 6.16 -12.72
C ILE A 24 -13.86 7.24 -11.77
N PRO A 25 -14.86 8.03 -12.20
CA PRO A 25 -15.50 9.02 -11.33
C PRO A 25 -16.10 8.37 -10.07
N GLN A 26 -16.00 9.02 -8.94
CA GLN A 26 -16.51 8.54 -7.65
C GLN A 26 -17.99 8.13 -7.74
N THR A 27 -18.82 8.92 -8.43
CA THR A 27 -20.25 8.61 -8.63
C THR A 27 -20.49 7.26 -9.31
N ARG A 28 -19.57 6.86 -10.21
CA ARG A 28 -19.65 5.56 -10.88
C ARG A 28 -19.16 4.43 -9.96
N LEU A 29 -18.09 4.68 -9.21
CA LEU A 29 -17.58 3.72 -8.22
C LEU A 29 -18.65 3.37 -7.20
N LEU A 30 -19.40 4.36 -6.72
CA LEU A 30 -20.44 4.23 -5.73
C LEU A 30 -21.60 3.32 -6.18
N ASN A 31 -21.82 3.19 -7.48
CA ASN A 31 -22.88 2.38 -8.07
C ASN A 31 -22.42 0.97 -8.51
N MET A 32 -21.15 0.61 -8.32
CA MET A 32 -20.64 -0.70 -8.72
C MET A 32 -21.03 -1.77 -7.68
N ARG A 33 -21.91 -2.70 -8.06
CA ARG A 33 -22.34 -3.82 -7.20
C ARG A 33 -21.23 -4.78 -6.81
N PHE A 34 -20.13 -4.80 -7.56
CA PHE A 34 -18.97 -5.69 -7.39
C PHE A 34 -18.31 -5.62 -5.99
N TRP A 35 -18.47 -4.52 -5.29
CA TRP A 35 -17.82 -4.24 -4.02
C TRP A 35 -18.63 -4.69 -2.79
N GLN A 36 -19.85 -5.15 -3.01
CA GLN A 36 -20.83 -5.33 -1.93
C GLN A 36 -20.67 -6.64 -1.14
N ASP A 37 -20.04 -7.69 -1.72
CA ASP A 37 -20.17 -9.04 -1.17
C ASP A 37 -18.88 -9.71 -0.71
N ARG A 38 -17.71 -9.14 -1.01
CA ARG A 38 -16.46 -9.89 -0.85
C ARG A 38 -16.02 -10.15 0.60
N ASP A 39 -16.39 -9.28 1.54
CA ASP A 39 -15.97 -9.38 2.95
C ASP A 39 -17.15 -9.42 3.93
N GLY A 40 -18.38 -9.64 3.47
CA GLY A 40 -19.58 -9.61 4.31
C GLY A 40 -19.87 -8.22 4.92
N LEU A 41 -19.18 -7.20 4.44
CA LEU A 41 -19.41 -5.82 4.81
C LEU A 41 -20.61 -5.33 4.00
N SER A 42 -21.75 -5.26 4.67
CA SER A 42 -23.02 -4.83 4.10
C SER A 42 -22.88 -3.51 3.31
N THR A 43 -23.79 -3.35 2.36
CA THR A 43 -24.03 -2.29 1.39
C THR A 43 -24.00 -0.84 1.90
N HIS A 44 -23.64 -0.59 3.15
CA HIS A 44 -23.55 0.74 3.72
C HIS A 44 -22.09 1.15 3.74
N TRP A 45 -21.80 2.28 3.15
CA TRP A 45 -20.52 2.96 3.09
C TRP A 45 -19.84 2.97 4.46
N VAL A 46 -18.98 2.00 4.67
CA VAL A 46 -18.07 2.03 5.80
C VAL A 46 -17.04 3.11 5.47
N LEU A 47 -16.95 4.13 6.27
CA LEU A 47 -15.93 5.17 6.13
C LEU A 47 -14.56 4.51 5.95
N TRP A 48 -13.72 5.04 5.08
CA TRP A 48 -12.39 4.46 4.79
C TRP A 48 -11.60 4.16 6.06
N LYS A 49 -11.66 5.06 7.04
CA LYS A 49 -11.06 4.87 8.36
C LYS A 49 -11.56 3.61 9.07
N GLN A 50 -12.86 3.33 9.03
CA GLN A 50 -13.43 2.12 9.64
C GLN A 50 -12.97 0.86 8.88
N GLN A 51 -12.87 0.91 7.55
CA GLN A 51 -12.30 -0.19 6.77
C GLN A 51 -10.86 -0.46 7.18
N LEU A 52 -10.03 0.56 7.37
CA LEU A 52 -8.66 0.41 7.85
C LEU A 52 -8.60 -0.24 9.23
N GLU A 53 -9.43 0.19 10.17
CA GLU A 53 -9.48 -0.38 11.53
C GLU A 53 -9.88 -1.86 11.50
N LEU A 54 -10.84 -2.24 10.66
CA LEU A 54 -11.22 -3.64 10.45
C LEU A 54 -10.08 -4.46 9.83
N MET A 55 -9.41 -3.93 8.83
CA MET A 55 -8.24 -4.58 8.22
C MET A 55 -7.11 -4.76 9.22
N ILE A 56 -6.78 -3.74 10.00
CA ILE A 56 -5.75 -3.79 11.05
C ILE A 56 -6.10 -4.85 12.09
N SER A 57 -7.35 -4.87 12.58
CA SER A 57 -7.80 -5.88 13.55
C SER A 57 -7.70 -7.30 12.99
N LYS A 58 -8.08 -7.50 11.73
CA LYS A 58 -7.95 -8.78 11.03
C LYS A 58 -6.49 -9.22 10.89
N TRP A 59 -5.57 -8.32 10.59
CA TRP A 59 -4.15 -8.66 10.48
C TRP A 59 -3.54 -8.97 11.83
N MET A 60 -3.83 -8.18 12.85
CA MET A 60 -3.33 -8.43 14.21
C MET A 60 -3.76 -9.79 14.75
N SER A 61 -4.99 -10.24 14.47
CA SER A 61 -5.45 -11.57 14.87
C SER A 61 -4.73 -12.73 14.17
N ARG A 62 -3.92 -12.45 13.13
CA ARG A 62 -3.16 -13.44 12.37
C ARG A 62 -1.67 -13.47 12.72
N ILE A 63 -1.17 -12.45 13.39
CA ILE A 63 0.23 -12.44 13.86
C ILE A 63 0.36 -13.51 14.94
N ASN A 64 1.42 -14.31 14.83
CA ASN A 64 1.69 -15.38 15.78
C ASN A 64 2.05 -14.80 17.16
N PRO A 65 1.22 -15.01 18.20
CA PRO A 65 1.50 -14.47 19.53
C PRO A 65 2.70 -15.12 20.22
N LEU A 66 3.18 -16.25 19.70
CA LEU A 66 4.38 -16.94 20.20
C LEU A 66 5.66 -16.49 19.49
N SER A 67 5.56 -15.60 18.50
CA SER A 67 6.72 -15.00 17.84
C SER A 67 7.52 -14.14 18.84
N SER A 68 8.85 -14.22 18.80
CA SER A 68 9.75 -13.36 19.59
C SER A 68 9.50 -11.86 19.36
N ASP A 69 8.97 -11.51 18.20
CA ASP A 69 8.74 -10.13 17.78
C ASP A 69 7.32 -9.63 18.12
N TYR A 70 6.45 -10.49 18.70
CA TYR A 70 5.04 -10.17 18.91
C TYR A 70 4.82 -8.88 19.72
N HIS A 71 5.56 -8.72 20.82
CA HIS A 71 5.45 -7.52 21.66
C HIS A 71 5.88 -6.26 20.91
N GLU A 72 6.97 -6.34 20.15
CA GLU A 72 7.42 -5.22 19.29
C GLU A 72 6.34 -4.82 18.29
N PHE A 73 5.67 -5.78 17.64
CA PHE A 73 4.58 -5.47 16.71
C PHE A 73 3.38 -4.83 17.38
N CYS A 74 3.05 -5.24 18.59
CA CYS A 74 1.99 -4.59 19.39
C CYS A 74 2.34 -3.12 19.66
N ASP A 75 3.58 -2.82 20.02
CA ASP A 75 4.05 -1.46 20.29
C ASP A 75 4.06 -0.62 19.00
N GLN A 76 4.57 -1.16 17.90
CA GLN A 76 4.57 -0.51 16.59
C GLN A 76 3.15 -0.23 16.08
N LEU A 77 2.22 -1.15 16.29
CA LEU A 77 0.82 -0.91 15.98
C LEU A 77 0.23 0.21 16.83
N ASN A 78 0.54 0.24 18.14
CA ASN A 78 0.06 1.30 19.03
C ASN A 78 0.64 2.67 18.61
N GLN A 79 1.88 2.71 18.12
CA GLN A 79 2.45 3.91 17.51
C GLN A 79 1.66 4.32 16.26
N LEU A 80 1.44 3.41 15.30
CA LEU A 80 0.65 3.70 14.10
C LEU A 80 -0.77 4.18 14.42
N ARG A 81 -1.43 3.61 15.43
CA ARG A 81 -2.77 4.04 15.86
C ARG A 81 -2.82 5.49 16.34
N LYS A 82 -1.74 6.04 16.88
CA LYS A 82 -1.69 7.47 17.23
C LYS A 82 -1.84 8.34 15.99
N TYR A 83 -1.17 7.96 14.89
CA TYR A 83 -1.26 8.68 13.62
C TYR A 83 -2.61 8.47 12.92
N ALA A 84 -3.23 7.28 13.07
CA ALA A 84 -4.53 7.00 12.46
C ALA A 84 -5.61 8.02 12.86
N LYS A 85 -5.53 8.58 14.06
CA LYS A 85 -6.47 9.61 14.54
C LYS A 85 -6.30 10.95 13.81
N ALA A 86 -5.09 11.25 13.36
CA ALA A 86 -4.75 12.49 12.64
C ALA A 86 -4.98 12.37 11.12
N ILE A 87 -5.17 11.15 10.59
CA ILE A 87 -5.43 10.94 9.18
C ILE A 87 -6.90 11.23 8.89
N CYS A 88 -7.11 12.32 8.17
CA CYS A 88 -8.46 12.70 7.72
C CYS A 88 -9.01 11.69 6.71
N GLU A 89 -10.34 11.54 6.67
CA GLU A 89 -11.02 10.85 5.59
C GLU A 89 -10.64 11.50 4.25
N PRO A 90 -10.45 10.69 3.18
CA PRO A 90 -10.18 11.24 1.87
C PRO A 90 -11.41 12.03 1.38
N THR A 91 -11.17 13.20 0.78
CA THR A 91 -12.23 14.01 0.17
C THR A 91 -12.82 13.33 -1.05
N GLN A 92 -12.08 12.42 -1.65
CA GLN A 92 -12.43 11.67 -2.83
C GLN A 92 -12.03 10.21 -2.69
N LEU A 93 -12.92 9.30 -3.06
CA LEU A 93 -12.65 7.85 -3.09
C LEU A 93 -12.27 7.42 -4.51
N HIS A 94 -11.35 6.49 -4.59
CA HIS A 94 -10.79 5.97 -5.85
C HIS A 94 -10.87 4.45 -5.91
N LEU A 95 -10.82 3.89 -7.12
CA LEU A 95 -10.52 2.49 -7.31
C LEU A 95 -9.06 2.27 -6.92
N LEU A 96 -8.83 1.44 -5.92
CA LEU A 96 -7.51 1.00 -5.50
C LEU A 96 -7.22 -0.37 -6.09
N HIS A 97 -5.97 -0.58 -6.48
CA HIS A 97 -5.49 -1.90 -6.88
C HIS A 97 -5.22 -2.80 -5.66
N CYS A 98 -4.71 -2.22 -4.58
CA CYS A 98 -4.30 -2.88 -3.32
C CYS A 98 -3.16 -3.90 -3.42
N ASP A 99 -2.73 -4.28 -4.63
CA ASP A 99 -1.54 -5.10 -4.88
C ASP A 99 -0.73 -4.54 -6.06
N TYR A 100 -0.54 -3.21 -6.11
CA TYR A 100 0.21 -2.53 -7.16
C TYR A 100 1.71 -2.75 -6.94
N ILE A 101 2.26 -3.75 -7.62
CA ILE A 101 3.67 -4.19 -7.57
C ILE A 101 4.16 -4.57 -8.96
N GLY A 102 5.47 -4.67 -9.14
CA GLY A 102 6.09 -4.86 -10.45
C GLY A 102 5.57 -6.05 -11.25
N ARG A 103 5.27 -7.19 -10.60
CA ARG A 103 4.72 -8.37 -11.29
C ARG A 103 3.32 -8.15 -11.89
N ASN A 104 2.58 -7.15 -11.39
CA ASN A 104 1.23 -6.82 -11.83
C ASN A 104 1.21 -5.64 -12.83
N ILE A 105 2.40 -5.17 -13.24
CA ILE A 105 2.57 -4.06 -14.18
C ILE A 105 3.20 -4.58 -15.46
N LEU A 106 2.46 -4.54 -16.56
CA LEU A 106 2.98 -4.89 -17.87
C LEU A 106 3.65 -3.67 -18.50
N VAL A 107 4.83 -3.89 -19.08
CA VAL A 107 5.61 -2.83 -19.74
C VAL A 107 5.97 -3.23 -21.16
N ASP A 108 6.02 -2.26 -22.06
CA ASP A 108 6.50 -2.43 -23.42
C ASP A 108 8.04 -2.32 -23.51
N ARG A 109 8.57 -2.44 -24.72
CA ARG A 109 10.02 -2.38 -25.00
C ARG A 109 10.63 -1.01 -24.71
N GLU A 110 9.81 0.03 -24.66
CA GLU A 110 10.20 1.41 -24.36
C GLU A 110 10.02 1.75 -22.87
N ASN A 111 9.80 0.75 -22.00
CA ASN A 111 9.52 0.89 -20.56
C ASN A 111 8.25 1.71 -20.25
N ARG A 112 7.29 1.80 -21.17
CA ARG A 112 5.98 2.39 -20.89
C ARG A 112 5.06 1.32 -20.31
N VAL A 113 4.23 1.70 -19.36
CA VAL A 113 3.19 0.79 -18.84
C VAL A 113 2.15 0.55 -19.92
N SER A 114 1.98 -0.71 -20.33
CA SER A 114 1.02 -1.16 -21.33
C SER A 114 -0.23 -1.79 -20.70
N GLY A 115 -0.18 -2.15 -19.41
CA GLY A 115 -1.32 -2.70 -18.70
C GLY A 115 -1.06 -2.88 -17.21
N ILE A 116 -2.15 -2.94 -16.45
CA ILE A 116 -2.18 -3.30 -15.04
C ILE A 116 -3.11 -4.50 -14.91
N ILE A 117 -2.66 -5.55 -14.25
CA ILE A 117 -3.37 -6.84 -14.13
C ILE A 117 -3.55 -7.23 -12.65
N ASP A 118 -4.37 -8.25 -12.39
CA ASP A 118 -4.61 -8.82 -11.06
C ASP A 118 -5.31 -7.84 -10.09
N PHE A 119 -6.52 -7.45 -10.45
CA PHE A 119 -7.39 -6.61 -9.60
C PHE A 119 -8.12 -7.40 -8.51
N ASP A 120 -7.68 -8.59 -8.19
CA ASP A 120 -8.33 -9.46 -7.20
C ASP A 120 -8.41 -8.84 -5.79
N ALA A 121 -7.44 -8.02 -5.42
CA ALA A 121 -7.41 -7.32 -4.14
C ALA A 121 -8.08 -5.93 -4.18
N ALA A 122 -8.57 -5.50 -5.35
CA ALA A 122 -9.04 -4.14 -5.56
C ALA A 122 -10.13 -3.70 -4.57
N ARG A 123 -10.15 -2.41 -4.22
CA ARG A 123 -11.07 -1.78 -3.26
C ARG A 123 -11.41 -0.36 -3.67
N ILE A 124 -12.35 0.23 -2.96
CA ILE A 124 -12.59 1.68 -3.03
C ILE A 124 -12.02 2.32 -1.76
N GLY A 125 -11.19 3.34 -1.93
CA GLY A 125 -10.54 3.99 -0.78
C GLY A 125 -9.68 5.19 -1.13
N ASP A 126 -8.74 5.47 -0.25
CA ASP A 126 -7.77 6.58 -0.36
C ASP A 126 -6.66 6.22 -1.35
N ALA A 127 -6.50 7.00 -2.42
CA ALA A 127 -5.47 6.77 -3.45
C ALA A 127 -4.05 6.65 -2.90
N VAL A 128 -3.73 7.33 -1.79
CA VAL A 128 -2.40 7.28 -1.16
C VAL A 128 -2.07 5.88 -0.62
N TYR A 129 -3.09 5.05 -0.31
CA TYR A 129 -2.90 3.67 0.15
C TYR A 129 -2.17 2.80 -0.88
N ASP A 130 -2.48 2.96 -2.16
CA ASP A 130 -1.85 2.17 -3.23
C ASP A 130 -0.37 2.52 -3.45
N LEU A 131 0.03 3.76 -3.12
CA LEU A 131 1.43 4.18 -3.25
C LEU A 131 2.37 3.37 -2.37
N ALA A 132 1.87 2.87 -1.24
CA ALA A 132 2.70 2.22 -0.24
C ALA A 132 3.26 0.87 -0.72
N LYS A 133 2.49 0.07 -1.47
CA LYS A 133 2.84 -1.33 -1.76
C LYS A 133 4.13 -1.48 -2.56
N ILE A 134 4.22 -0.84 -3.71
CA ILE A 134 5.39 -0.93 -4.59
C ILE A 134 6.66 -0.37 -3.92
N ILE A 135 6.49 0.64 -3.06
CA ILE A 135 7.60 1.34 -2.39
C ILE A 135 8.38 0.42 -1.45
N TRP A 136 7.74 -0.56 -0.82
CA TRP A 136 8.44 -1.45 0.10
C TRP A 136 8.66 -2.85 -0.47
N VAL A 137 7.91 -3.25 -1.51
CA VAL A 137 8.06 -4.57 -2.15
C VAL A 137 9.14 -4.56 -3.23
N ASP A 138 9.11 -3.57 -4.13
CA ASP A 138 9.96 -3.54 -5.33
C ASP A 138 11.09 -2.51 -5.24
N ILE A 139 10.98 -1.57 -4.30
CA ILE A 139 11.97 -0.53 -4.06
C ILE A 139 12.54 -0.72 -2.66
N ASP A 140 13.85 -0.55 -2.47
CA ASP A 140 14.37 -0.38 -1.11
C ASP A 140 13.79 0.93 -0.56
N PHE A 141 13.04 0.85 0.56
CA PHE A 141 12.37 2.00 1.15
C PHE A 141 13.33 3.16 1.44
N SER A 142 14.60 2.87 1.76
CA SER A 142 15.65 3.85 1.98
C SER A 142 16.20 4.49 0.69
N ASP A 143 15.92 3.93 -0.50
CA ASP A 143 16.33 4.51 -1.77
C ASP A 143 15.41 5.66 -2.18
N LEU A 144 15.75 6.86 -1.68
CA LEU A 144 14.95 8.07 -1.89
C LEU A 144 14.78 8.44 -3.36
N GLU A 145 15.79 8.19 -4.20
CA GLU A 145 15.73 8.55 -5.61
C GLU A 145 14.68 7.70 -6.35
N LEU A 146 14.69 6.39 -6.14
CA LEU A 146 13.70 5.49 -6.73
C LEU A 146 12.30 5.73 -6.17
N ARG A 147 12.20 5.96 -4.86
CA ARG A 147 10.94 6.30 -4.19
C ARG A 147 10.35 7.59 -4.76
N ASN A 148 11.16 8.63 -4.88
CA ASN A 148 10.72 9.91 -5.43
C ASN A 148 10.34 9.80 -6.90
N ALA A 149 11.08 9.08 -7.74
CA ALA A 149 10.72 8.88 -9.13
C ALA A 149 9.30 8.32 -9.30
N PHE A 150 8.93 7.33 -8.48
CA PHE A 150 7.58 6.77 -8.47
C PHE A 150 6.53 7.79 -8.00
N LEU A 151 6.77 8.44 -6.85
CA LEU A 151 5.83 9.40 -6.28
C LEU A 151 5.63 10.63 -7.17
N GLU A 152 6.70 11.15 -7.78
CA GLU A 152 6.64 12.28 -8.74
C GLU A 152 5.85 11.89 -9.99
N GLY A 153 6.03 10.66 -10.49
CA GLY A 153 5.24 10.13 -11.59
C GLY A 153 3.74 10.16 -11.28
N TRP A 154 3.37 9.68 -10.10
CA TRP A 154 1.98 9.71 -9.63
C TRP A 154 1.45 11.15 -9.47
N VAL A 155 2.19 12.03 -8.80
CA VAL A 155 1.83 13.45 -8.60
C VAL A 155 1.65 14.15 -9.94
N CYS A 156 2.52 13.89 -10.92
CA CYS A 156 2.45 14.47 -12.26
C CYS A 156 1.10 14.19 -12.94
N THR A 157 0.53 13.00 -12.74
CA THR A 157 -0.73 12.59 -13.37
C THR A 157 -1.94 12.87 -12.47
N TYR A 158 -1.84 12.51 -11.19
CA TYR A 158 -2.95 12.66 -10.23
C TYR A 158 -3.21 14.13 -9.85
N LYS A 159 -2.18 15.00 -9.97
CA LYS A 159 -2.25 16.45 -9.72
C LYS A 159 -2.52 16.85 -8.27
N GLN A 160 -2.19 15.99 -7.31
CA GLN A 160 -2.22 16.30 -5.89
C GLN A 160 -0.91 15.87 -5.24
N THR A 161 -0.50 16.57 -4.20
CA THR A 161 0.67 16.22 -3.40
C THR A 161 0.41 14.99 -2.56
N VAL A 162 1.47 14.23 -2.26
CA VAL A 162 1.40 13.09 -1.35
C VAL A 162 1.58 13.59 0.09
N PRO A 163 0.55 13.52 0.96
CA PRO A 163 0.71 13.89 2.35
C PRO A 163 1.66 12.91 3.06
N LYS A 164 2.85 13.38 3.45
CA LYS A 164 3.95 12.53 3.95
C LYS A 164 3.52 11.64 5.12
N MET A 165 2.85 12.20 6.13
CA MET A 165 2.37 11.45 7.28
C MET A 165 1.42 10.30 6.86
N LYS A 166 0.46 10.59 5.98
CA LYS A 166 -0.50 9.59 5.49
C LYS A 166 0.19 8.49 4.69
N PHE A 167 1.11 8.84 3.83
CA PHE A 167 1.90 7.89 3.05
C PHE A 167 2.70 6.93 3.95
N LEU A 168 3.46 7.47 4.92
CA LEU A 168 4.26 6.67 5.85
C LEU A 168 3.38 5.77 6.73
N PHE A 169 2.24 6.29 7.17
CA PHE A 169 1.26 5.47 7.89
C PHE A 169 0.79 4.28 7.05
N TYR A 170 0.45 4.49 5.77
CA TYR A 170 0.03 3.38 4.89
C TYR A 170 1.15 2.40 4.59
N VAL A 171 2.40 2.86 4.46
CA VAL A 171 3.57 1.96 4.39
C VAL A 171 3.63 1.06 5.63
N GLY A 172 3.53 1.64 6.82
CA GLY A 172 3.52 0.88 8.08
C GLY A 172 2.39 -0.15 8.15
N ILE A 173 1.16 0.26 7.79
CA ILE A 173 -0.02 -0.62 7.77
C ILE A 173 0.16 -1.78 6.79
N GLN A 174 0.71 -1.54 5.61
CA GLN A 174 0.93 -2.60 4.63
C GLN A 174 2.06 -3.55 5.03
N CYS A 175 3.09 -3.06 5.71
CA CYS A 175 4.13 -3.92 6.30
C CYS A 175 3.54 -4.84 7.39
N LEU A 176 2.68 -4.34 8.28
CA LEU A 176 1.96 -5.17 9.25
C LEU A 176 1.09 -6.24 8.57
N ALA A 177 0.41 -5.88 7.48
CA ALA A 177 -0.36 -6.84 6.70
C ALA A 177 0.51 -7.97 6.12
N ALA A 178 1.71 -7.63 5.64
CA ALA A 178 2.67 -8.59 5.12
C ALA A 178 3.21 -9.52 6.20
N ILE A 179 3.56 -9.00 7.38
CA ILE A 179 3.99 -9.80 8.53
C ILE A 179 2.90 -10.79 8.92
N ALA A 180 1.66 -10.31 9.07
CA ALA A 180 0.51 -11.15 9.39
C ALA A 180 0.23 -12.23 8.32
N TRP A 181 0.47 -11.91 7.05
CA TRP A 181 0.33 -12.85 5.96
C TRP A 181 1.41 -13.94 6.01
N THR A 182 2.66 -13.58 6.24
CA THR A 182 3.78 -14.55 6.34
C THR A 182 3.64 -15.46 7.54
N ASP A 183 3.19 -14.97 8.68
CA ASP A 183 2.94 -15.78 9.87
C ASP A 183 1.86 -16.84 9.62
N LYS A 184 0.87 -16.53 8.79
CA LYS A 184 -0.18 -17.47 8.41
C LYS A 184 0.23 -18.41 7.28
N ASN A 185 1.19 -18.03 6.44
CA ASN A 185 1.62 -18.76 5.25
C ASN A 185 3.13 -19.01 5.27
N PRO A 186 3.61 -19.90 6.15
CA PRO A 186 5.03 -20.24 6.18
C PRO A 186 5.44 -20.90 4.85
N SER A 187 6.60 -20.53 4.32
CA SER A 187 7.18 -21.14 3.11
C SER A 187 8.25 -22.16 3.48
N LEU A 188 8.27 -23.27 2.76
CA LEU A 188 9.27 -24.34 2.95
C LEU A 188 10.66 -23.94 2.45
N ASP A 189 10.73 -23.05 1.46
CA ASP A 189 11.96 -22.56 0.82
C ASP A 189 12.55 -21.30 1.49
N GLY A 190 11.95 -20.80 2.56
CA GLY A 190 12.39 -19.62 3.29
C GLY A 190 12.12 -18.27 2.60
N THR A 191 11.50 -18.23 1.42
CA THR A 191 11.21 -16.98 0.69
C THR A 191 10.35 -16.03 1.53
N ASN A 192 9.37 -16.55 2.26
CA ASN A 192 8.52 -15.74 3.15
C ASN A 192 9.29 -15.17 4.35
N THR A 193 10.38 -15.79 4.76
CA THR A 193 11.26 -15.26 5.82
C THR A 193 11.96 -13.99 5.37
N ILE A 194 12.49 -13.96 4.14
CA ILE A 194 13.14 -12.78 3.56
C ILE A 194 12.13 -11.65 3.39
N PHE A 195 10.94 -11.97 2.87
CA PHE A 195 9.85 -11.01 2.68
C PHE A 195 9.39 -10.41 4.01
N ARG A 196 9.25 -11.25 5.05
CA ARG A 196 8.91 -10.82 6.42
C ARG A 196 9.98 -9.88 7.00
N ALA A 197 11.25 -10.24 6.87
CA ALA A 197 12.36 -9.40 7.35
C ALA A 197 12.40 -8.04 6.65
N SER A 198 12.13 -7.98 5.34
CA SER A 198 12.00 -6.73 4.59
C SER A 198 10.83 -5.87 5.11
N ALA A 199 9.67 -6.48 5.38
CA ALA A 199 8.51 -5.79 5.92
C ALA A 199 8.81 -5.20 7.32
N ILE A 200 9.47 -5.96 8.21
CA ILE A 200 9.87 -5.48 9.55
C ILE A 200 10.83 -4.30 9.44
N ARG A 201 11.86 -4.42 8.60
CA ARG A 201 12.82 -3.32 8.38
C ARG A 201 12.13 -2.05 7.89
N THR A 202 11.26 -2.19 6.91
CA THR A 202 10.52 -1.05 6.34
C THR A 202 9.57 -0.42 7.35
N LEU A 203 8.87 -1.22 8.15
CA LEU A 203 8.00 -0.73 9.22
C LEU A 203 8.78 0.14 10.22
N ARG A 204 9.96 -0.31 10.67
CA ARG A 204 10.81 0.46 11.57
C ARG A 204 11.24 1.79 10.94
N LEU A 205 11.68 1.78 9.68
CA LEU A 205 12.07 3.00 8.97
C LEU A 205 10.89 3.98 8.79
N ALA A 206 9.72 3.49 8.43
CA ALA A 206 8.52 4.31 8.29
C ALA A 206 8.10 4.95 9.61
N LEU A 207 8.18 4.22 10.73
CA LEU A 207 7.91 4.75 12.07
C LEU A 207 8.93 5.81 12.46
N THR A 208 10.22 5.58 12.22
CA THR A 208 11.27 6.58 12.48
C THR A 208 11.03 7.87 11.67
N GLU A 209 10.66 7.76 10.38
CA GLU A 209 10.30 8.93 9.59
C GLU A 209 9.02 9.63 10.09
N LEU A 210 8.06 8.90 10.68
CA LEU A 210 6.84 9.48 11.27
C LEU A 210 7.12 10.25 12.57
N GLU A 211 8.06 9.79 13.38
CA GLU A 211 8.40 10.42 14.66
C GLU A 211 9.08 11.78 14.52
N VAL A 212 9.68 12.05 13.36
CA VAL A 212 10.37 13.33 13.08
C VAL A 212 9.49 14.34 12.30
N LEU A 213 8.21 14.03 12.09
CA LEU A 213 7.22 14.93 11.46
C LEU A 213 6.44 15.72 12.50
#